data_f4091cec5876ece2c8a7589c59bcacab
#
_entry.id   f4091cec5876ece2c8a7589c59bcacab
#
_cell.length_a   1.000
_cell.length_b   1.000
_cell.length_c   1.000
_cell.angle_alpha   90.00
_cell.angle_beta   90.00
_cell.angle_gamma   90.00
#
_symmetry.space_group_name_H-M   'P 1'
#
loop_
_entity.id
_entity.type
_entity.pdbx_description
1 polymer ?
#
loop_
_entity_poly.entity_id
_entity_poly.type
_entity_poly.pdbx_seq_one_letter_code
_entity_poly.pdbx_strand_id
1 'polypeptide(L)'
;MSRRVTSNAAPSPDQWLQHAVRALARSDRTTAQIERLLAAKRASPSQIRAAIRRLTSLKYLDDAAFAARWADRRLARMPMGRARLQEELLATGCPEHIVRATLRATYRKVSEQDLAMQVVTMAGRTTSAKTLSRVARLLSQRGFDEDTIETVLGPLLHEERRSS
;
A
#
# COMPACT_ATOMS: atom_id res chain seq x y z
N MET A 1 17.81 -35.29 -42.93
CA MET A 1 17.13 -35.34 -41.61
C MET A 1 17.89 -34.46 -40.63
N SER A 2 17.50 -33.20 -40.52
CA SER A 2 18.13 -32.22 -39.61
C SER A 2 17.52 -32.34 -38.22
N ARG A 3 18.27 -32.87 -37.26
CA ARG A 3 17.91 -32.81 -35.84
C ARG A 3 17.97 -31.35 -35.36
N ARG A 4 16.83 -30.75 -35.07
CA ARG A 4 16.75 -29.51 -34.26
C ARG A 4 17.28 -29.85 -32.87
N VAL A 5 18.49 -29.41 -32.58
CA VAL A 5 19.02 -29.38 -31.23
C VAL A 5 18.25 -28.31 -30.49
N THR A 6 17.26 -28.70 -29.69
CA THR A 6 16.64 -27.83 -28.70
C THR A 6 17.68 -27.56 -27.63
N SER A 7 18.36 -26.42 -27.72
CA SER A 7 19.28 -25.96 -26.72
C SER A 7 18.49 -25.74 -25.42
N ASN A 8 18.46 -26.73 -24.56
CA ASN A 8 18.01 -26.64 -23.19
C ASN A 8 19.16 -26.05 -22.34
N ALA A 9 19.62 -24.86 -22.74
CA ALA A 9 20.57 -24.12 -21.93
C ALA A 9 19.88 -23.73 -20.63
N ALA A 10 20.43 -24.12 -19.49
CA ALA A 10 19.99 -23.69 -18.19
C ALA A 10 19.89 -22.14 -18.20
N PRO A 11 18.78 -21.56 -17.72
CA PRO A 11 18.56 -20.12 -17.81
C PRO A 11 19.71 -19.37 -17.14
N SER A 12 20.36 -18.47 -17.90
CA SER A 12 21.49 -17.69 -17.41
C SER A 12 21.05 -16.76 -16.28
N PRO A 13 21.93 -16.39 -15.34
CA PRO A 13 21.63 -15.41 -14.28
C PRO A 13 21.03 -14.10 -14.82
N ASP A 14 21.45 -13.68 -16.01
CA ASP A 14 20.96 -12.47 -16.67
C ASP A 14 19.49 -12.56 -17.11
N GLN A 15 19.00 -13.75 -17.42
CA GLN A 15 17.60 -13.95 -17.82
C GLN A 15 16.62 -13.59 -16.69
N TRP A 16 16.95 -13.94 -15.46
CA TRP A 16 16.10 -13.62 -14.29
C TRP A 16 16.11 -12.13 -13.99
N LEU A 17 17.28 -11.50 -14.11
CA LEU A 17 17.42 -10.05 -14.00
C LEU A 17 16.56 -9.35 -15.06
N GLN A 18 16.62 -9.77 -16.31
CA GLN A 18 15.82 -9.19 -17.40
C GLN A 18 14.30 -9.35 -17.16
N HIS A 19 13.86 -10.52 -16.67
CA HIS A 19 12.45 -10.72 -16.31
C HIS A 19 11.98 -9.72 -15.24
N ALA A 20 12.78 -9.53 -14.22
CA ALA A 20 12.48 -8.58 -13.14
C ALA A 20 12.49 -7.13 -13.62
N VAL A 21 13.50 -6.73 -14.40
CA VAL A 21 13.59 -5.37 -14.97
C VAL A 21 12.38 -5.06 -15.86
N ARG A 22 11.96 -5.99 -16.72
CA ARG A 22 10.74 -5.82 -17.55
C ARG A 22 9.48 -5.67 -16.71
N ALA A 23 9.39 -6.35 -15.58
CA ALA A 23 8.25 -6.22 -14.66
C ALA A 23 8.26 -4.86 -13.97
N LEU A 24 9.43 -4.40 -13.52
CA LEU A 24 9.61 -3.08 -12.89
C LEU A 24 9.37 -1.92 -13.86
N ALA A 25 9.71 -2.10 -15.13
CA ALA A 25 9.43 -1.10 -16.17
C ALA A 25 7.93 -0.88 -16.43
N ARG A 26 7.09 -1.87 -16.11
CA ARG A 26 5.63 -1.79 -16.30
C ARG A 26 4.90 -1.21 -15.09
N SER A 27 5.39 -1.51 -13.90
CA SER A 27 4.79 -1.05 -12.64
C SER A 27 5.78 -1.14 -11.49
N ASP A 28 5.62 -0.23 -10.55
CA ASP A 28 6.33 -0.22 -9.28
C ASP A 28 6.00 -1.49 -8.47
N ARG A 29 7.01 -2.17 -7.93
CA ARG A 29 6.86 -3.46 -7.24
C ARG A 29 7.75 -3.55 -6.03
N THR A 30 7.29 -4.29 -5.02
CA THR A 30 8.09 -4.66 -3.85
C THR A 30 9.06 -5.80 -4.18
N THR A 31 10.08 -5.95 -3.34
CA THR A 31 11.00 -7.10 -3.36
C THR A 31 10.23 -8.42 -3.32
N ALA A 32 9.27 -8.56 -2.40
CA ALA A 32 8.44 -9.76 -2.29
C ALA A 32 7.60 -10.06 -3.54
N GLN A 33 7.14 -9.04 -4.26
CA GLN A 33 6.41 -9.21 -5.52
C GLN A 33 7.34 -9.71 -6.65
N ILE A 34 8.57 -9.22 -6.71
CA ILE A 34 9.57 -9.72 -7.67
C ILE A 34 9.99 -11.14 -7.34
N GLU A 35 10.22 -11.47 -6.07
CA GLU A 35 10.53 -12.84 -5.64
C GLU A 35 9.44 -13.82 -6.08
N ARG A 36 8.17 -13.50 -5.81
CA ARG A 36 7.02 -14.32 -6.24
C ARG A 36 6.95 -14.47 -7.77
N LEU A 37 7.22 -13.40 -8.51
CA LEU A 37 7.23 -13.42 -9.98
C LEU A 37 8.31 -14.37 -10.50
N LEU A 38 9.53 -14.30 -9.97
CA LEU A 38 10.64 -15.14 -10.38
C LEU A 38 10.42 -16.61 -9.97
N ALA A 39 9.87 -16.85 -8.78
CA ALA A 39 9.49 -18.19 -8.32
C ALA A 39 8.43 -18.83 -9.23
N ALA A 40 7.40 -18.06 -9.63
CA ALA A 40 6.38 -18.52 -10.57
C ALA A 40 6.95 -18.88 -11.95
N LYS A 41 8.08 -18.28 -12.32
CA LYS A 41 8.85 -18.64 -13.54
C LYS A 41 9.85 -19.79 -13.33
N ARG A 42 9.81 -20.44 -12.17
CA ARG A 42 10.65 -21.57 -11.78
C ARG A 42 12.15 -21.21 -11.60
N ALA A 43 12.45 -19.96 -11.24
CA ALA A 43 13.78 -19.60 -10.77
C ALA A 43 14.08 -20.29 -9.43
N SER A 44 15.31 -20.80 -9.28
CA SER A 44 15.74 -21.39 -8.02
C SER A 44 15.90 -20.32 -6.92
N PRO A 45 15.83 -20.69 -5.63
CA PRO A 45 16.02 -19.72 -4.54
C PRO A 45 17.36 -18.97 -4.61
N SER A 46 18.42 -19.60 -5.10
CA SER A 46 19.73 -18.96 -5.28
C SER A 46 19.70 -17.91 -6.40
N GLN A 47 19.03 -18.21 -7.51
CA GLN A 47 18.86 -17.30 -8.64
C GLN A 47 17.99 -16.09 -8.25
N ILE A 48 16.91 -16.32 -7.50
CA ILE A 48 16.07 -15.24 -6.95
C ILE A 48 16.90 -14.32 -6.08
N ARG A 49 17.61 -14.85 -5.09
CA ARG A 49 18.47 -14.04 -4.20
C ARG A 49 19.54 -13.25 -4.97
N ALA A 50 20.15 -13.84 -5.99
CA ALA A 50 21.14 -13.15 -6.81
C ALA A 50 20.51 -11.99 -7.60
N ALA A 51 19.35 -12.20 -8.23
CA ALA A 51 18.63 -11.17 -8.95
C ALA A 51 18.19 -10.03 -8.02
N ILE A 52 17.62 -10.35 -6.86
CA ILE A 52 17.21 -9.34 -5.85
C ILE A 52 18.40 -8.50 -5.40
N ARG A 53 19.52 -9.12 -5.00
CA ARG A 53 20.71 -8.36 -4.61
C ARG A 53 21.17 -7.40 -5.71
N ARG A 54 21.19 -7.85 -6.95
CA ARG A 54 21.61 -7.03 -8.08
C ARG A 54 20.65 -5.86 -8.33
N LEU A 55 19.35 -6.11 -8.30
CA LEU A 55 18.33 -5.06 -8.46
C LEU A 55 18.37 -4.03 -7.34
N THR A 56 18.60 -4.46 -6.11
CA THR A 56 18.75 -3.58 -4.95
C THR A 56 20.01 -2.73 -5.07
N SER A 57 21.15 -3.32 -5.46
CA SER A 57 22.42 -2.59 -5.67
C SER A 57 22.32 -1.56 -6.79
N LEU A 58 21.51 -1.83 -7.83
CA LEU A 58 21.25 -0.92 -8.94
C LEU A 58 20.11 0.09 -8.64
N LYS A 59 19.54 0.05 -7.45
CA LYS A 59 18.42 0.92 -7.04
C LYS A 59 17.13 0.73 -7.85
N TYR A 60 16.97 -0.41 -8.49
CA TYR A 60 15.69 -0.79 -9.12
C TYR A 60 14.67 -1.33 -8.11
N LEU A 61 15.12 -1.88 -6.99
CA LEU A 61 14.30 -2.30 -5.86
C LEU A 61 14.63 -1.45 -4.63
N ASP A 62 13.60 -0.80 -4.09
CA ASP A 62 13.65 -0.01 -2.87
C ASP A 62 12.25 -0.02 -2.24
N ASP A 63 12.02 -0.93 -1.30
CA ASP A 63 10.72 -1.11 -0.66
C ASP A 63 10.33 0.12 0.18
N ALA A 64 11.28 0.88 0.71
CA ALA A 64 10.98 2.11 1.45
C ALA A 64 10.45 3.21 0.51
N ALA A 65 11.11 3.41 -0.62
CA ALA A 65 10.66 4.35 -1.64
C ALA A 65 9.31 3.91 -2.25
N PHE A 66 9.12 2.60 -2.48
CA PHE A 66 7.84 2.04 -2.91
C PHE A 66 6.72 2.37 -1.91
N ALA A 67 6.93 2.07 -0.62
CA ALA A 67 5.93 2.28 0.41
C ALA A 67 5.54 3.75 0.55
N ALA A 68 6.51 4.67 0.49
CA ALA A 68 6.24 6.11 0.52
C ALA A 68 5.36 6.56 -0.67
N ARG A 69 5.75 6.19 -1.91
CA ARG A 69 4.96 6.51 -3.10
C ARG A 69 3.57 5.86 -3.08
N TRP A 70 3.46 4.64 -2.57
CA TRP A 70 2.18 3.95 -2.40
C TRP A 70 1.27 4.73 -1.46
N ALA A 71 1.75 5.09 -0.27
CA ALA A 71 1.00 5.85 0.73
C ALA A 71 0.49 7.18 0.15
N ASP A 72 1.38 7.96 -0.49
CA ASP A 72 1.01 9.23 -1.09
C ASP A 72 -0.09 9.08 -2.15
N ARG A 73 0.04 8.12 -3.06
CA ARG A 73 -0.97 7.85 -4.11
C ARG A 73 -2.31 7.38 -3.53
N ARG A 74 -2.27 6.57 -2.47
CA ARG A 74 -3.49 6.04 -1.85
C ARG A 74 -4.26 7.13 -1.11
N LEU A 75 -3.58 7.93 -0.31
CA LEU A 75 -4.20 9.04 0.41
C LEU A 75 -4.72 10.15 -0.52
N ALA A 76 -4.03 10.40 -1.63
CA ALA A 76 -4.50 11.35 -2.64
C ALA A 76 -5.81 10.91 -3.32
N ARG A 77 -6.04 9.59 -3.43
CA ARG A 77 -7.28 9.04 -4.02
C ARG A 77 -8.40 8.89 -3.02
N MET A 78 -8.08 8.50 -1.81
CA MET A 78 -9.06 8.20 -0.79
C MET A 78 -8.49 8.44 0.60
N PRO A 79 -9.04 9.40 1.36
CA PRO A 79 -8.68 9.57 2.76
C PRO A 79 -8.94 8.28 3.55
N MET A 80 -7.94 7.84 4.31
CA MET A 80 -8.03 6.65 5.15
C MET A 80 -7.18 6.79 6.40
N GLY A 81 -7.53 6.03 7.43
CA GLY A 81 -6.81 5.95 8.67
C GLY A 81 -5.58 5.04 8.58
N ARG A 82 -4.76 5.12 9.60
CA ARG A 82 -3.49 4.39 9.73
C ARG A 82 -3.64 2.88 9.61
N ALA A 83 -4.66 2.30 10.24
CA ALA A 83 -4.88 0.86 10.24
C ALA A 83 -5.09 0.32 8.81
N ARG A 84 -5.90 1.00 8.01
CA ARG A 84 -6.18 0.59 6.63
C ARG A 84 -4.95 0.72 5.73
N LEU A 85 -4.20 1.80 5.84
CA LEU A 85 -2.97 1.98 5.07
C LEU A 85 -1.92 0.93 5.44
N GLN A 86 -1.84 0.57 6.73
CA GLN A 86 -0.97 -0.51 7.21
C GLN A 86 -1.32 -1.85 6.55
N GLU A 87 -2.59 -2.24 6.59
CA GLU A 87 -3.07 -3.48 5.96
C GLU A 87 -2.72 -3.53 4.47
N GLU A 88 -2.98 -2.45 3.75
CA GLU A 88 -2.71 -2.38 2.31
C GLU A 88 -1.21 -2.47 1.99
N LEU A 89 -0.35 -1.80 2.76
CA LEU A 89 1.11 -1.88 2.58
C LEU A 89 1.65 -3.29 2.90
N LEU A 90 1.19 -3.92 3.99
CA LEU A 90 1.56 -5.30 4.31
C LEU A 90 1.10 -6.27 3.22
N ALA A 91 -0.09 -6.09 2.65
CA ALA A 91 -0.61 -6.89 1.55
C ALA A 91 0.24 -6.80 0.27
N THR A 92 0.98 -5.70 0.06
CA THR A 92 1.95 -5.60 -1.04
C THR A 92 3.20 -6.45 -0.82
N GLY A 93 3.44 -6.91 0.41
CA GLY A 93 4.64 -7.62 0.83
C GLY A 93 5.77 -6.71 1.30
N CYS A 94 5.50 -5.44 1.59
CA CYS A 94 6.46 -4.59 2.26
C CYS A 94 6.82 -5.13 3.65
N PRO A 95 8.10 -5.16 4.03
CA PRO A 95 8.53 -5.56 5.37
C PRO A 95 7.89 -4.67 6.45
N GLU A 96 7.52 -5.28 7.57
CA GLU A 96 6.79 -4.59 8.65
C GLU A 96 7.51 -3.34 9.18
N HIS A 97 8.85 -3.40 9.31
CA HIS A 97 9.65 -2.25 9.77
C HIS A 97 9.58 -1.07 8.80
N ILE A 98 9.53 -1.33 7.49
CA ILE A 98 9.32 -0.30 6.45
C ILE A 98 7.91 0.26 6.54
N VAL A 99 6.91 -0.59 6.68
CA VAL A 99 5.51 -0.17 6.85
C VAL A 99 5.38 0.75 8.05
N ARG A 100 5.90 0.36 9.23
CA ARG A 100 5.89 1.20 10.43
C ARG A 100 6.58 2.55 10.23
N ALA A 101 7.74 2.55 9.58
CA ALA A 101 8.47 3.79 9.28
C ALA A 101 7.68 4.71 8.35
N THR A 102 7.09 4.13 7.30
CA THR A 102 6.25 4.86 6.32
C THR A 102 5.03 5.47 6.99
N LEU A 103 4.30 4.71 7.81
CA LEU A 103 3.13 5.22 8.53
C LEU A 103 3.49 6.38 9.45
N ARG A 104 4.60 6.27 10.22
CA ARG A 104 5.06 7.38 11.05
C ARG A 104 5.38 8.63 10.23
N ALA A 105 6.05 8.47 9.09
CA ALA A 105 6.40 9.60 8.24
C ALA A 105 5.18 10.23 7.57
N THR A 106 4.24 9.43 7.10
CA THR A 106 3.02 9.86 6.42
C THR A 106 2.12 10.64 7.37
N TYR A 107 1.74 10.05 8.52
CA TYR A 107 0.83 10.67 9.49
C TYR A 107 1.48 11.71 10.40
N ARG A 108 2.76 12.02 10.20
CA ARG A 108 3.39 13.23 10.71
C ARG A 108 3.16 14.44 9.79
N LYS A 109 2.98 14.21 8.50
CA LYS A 109 2.73 15.25 7.48
C LYS A 109 1.26 15.57 7.33
N VAL A 110 0.39 14.58 7.49
CA VAL A 110 -1.05 14.70 7.30
C VAL A 110 -1.75 14.23 8.57
N SER A 111 -2.57 15.09 9.16
CA SER A 111 -3.34 14.74 10.35
C SER A 111 -4.40 13.68 10.02
N GLU A 112 -4.49 12.65 10.84
CA GLU A 112 -5.52 11.61 10.71
C GLU A 112 -6.92 12.19 10.91
N GLN A 113 -7.05 13.19 11.78
CA GLN A 113 -8.29 13.95 12.00
C GLN A 113 -8.69 14.76 10.77
N ASP A 114 -7.75 15.41 10.08
CA ASP A 114 -8.05 16.16 8.85
C ASP A 114 -8.51 15.22 7.74
N LEU A 115 -7.91 14.05 7.60
CA LEU A 115 -8.36 13.02 6.66
C LEU A 115 -9.76 12.50 7.00
N ALA A 116 -10.05 12.27 8.28
CA ALA A 116 -11.37 11.86 8.73
C ALA A 116 -12.42 12.96 8.45
N MET A 117 -12.08 14.22 8.71
CA MET A 117 -12.96 15.35 8.41
C MET A 117 -13.22 15.49 6.89
N GLN A 118 -12.25 15.20 6.04
CA GLN A 118 -12.49 15.13 4.59
C GLN A 118 -13.55 14.07 4.24
N VAL A 119 -13.49 12.89 4.87
CA VAL A 119 -14.51 11.84 4.68
C VAL A 119 -15.89 12.33 5.11
N VAL A 120 -16.00 13.00 6.26
CA VAL A 120 -17.25 13.59 6.76
C VAL A 120 -17.81 14.60 5.75
N THR A 121 -16.95 15.49 5.25
CA THR A 121 -17.32 16.52 4.27
C THR A 121 -17.80 15.90 2.95
N MET A 122 -17.12 14.87 2.46
CA MET A 122 -17.49 14.15 1.23
C MET A 122 -18.82 13.38 1.37
N ALA A 123 -19.14 12.91 2.57
CA ALA A 123 -20.39 12.21 2.85
C ALA A 123 -21.62 13.13 2.91
N GLY A 124 -21.41 14.46 2.88
CA GLY A 124 -22.43 15.48 3.02
C GLY A 124 -22.64 15.89 4.48
N ARG A 125 -22.72 17.20 4.72
CA ARG A 125 -22.93 17.82 6.05
C ARG A 125 -24.37 17.62 6.54
N THR A 126 -24.83 16.40 6.69
CA THR A 126 -26.15 16.15 7.26
C THR A 126 -25.97 15.74 8.71
N THR A 127 -26.56 16.48 9.61
CA THR A 127 -26.47 16.30 11.07
C THR A 127 -27.44 15.26 11.63
N SER A 128 -28.21 14.54 10.80
CA SER A 128 -29.12 13.53 11.32
C SER A 128 -28.39 12.33 11.92
N ALA A 129 -28.84 11.80 13.06
CA ALA A 129 -28.28 10.67 13.78
C ALA A 129 -28.04 9.45 12.87
N LYS A 130 -28.98 9.19 11.95
CA LYS A 130 -28.87 8.10 10.99
C LYS A 130 -27.69 8.30 10.02
N THR A 131 -27.46 9.53 9.58
CA THR A 131 -26.33 9.86 8.69
C THR A 131 -25.01 9.80 9.45
N LEU A 132 -24.94 10.32 10.67
CA LEU A 132 -23.74 10.27 11.52
C LEU A 132 -23.33 8.81 11.83
N SER A 133 -24.29 7.92 12.10
CA SER A 133 -24.02 6.48 12.29
C SER A 133 -23.46 5.83 11.02
N ARG A 134 -23.92 6.23 9.84
CA ARG A 134 -23.36 5.75 8.55
C ARG A 134 -21.94 6.25 8.33
N VAL A 135 -21.67 7.50 8.64
CA VAL A 135 -20.34 8.11 8.53
C VAL A 135 -19.38 7.50 9.52
N ALA A 136 -19.79 7.25 10.77
CA ALA A 136 -18.98 6.55 11.76
C ALA A 136 -18.55 5.15 11.24
N ARG A 137 -19.49 4.38 10.69
CA ARG A 137 -19.20 3.09 10.09
C ARG A 137 -18.22 3.20 8.90
N LEU A 138 -18.40 4.21 8.04
CA LEU A 138 -17.52 4.46 6.92
C LEU A 138 -16.10 4.80 7.37
N LEU A 139 -15.96 5.64 8.41
CA LEU A 139 -14.66 5.97 9.00
C LEU A 139 -13.96 4.74 9.58
N SER A 140 -14.68 3.92 10.33
CA SER A 140 -14.17 2.64 10.85
C SER A 140 -13.71 1.71 9.73
N GLN A 141 -14.50 1.55 8.66
CA GLN A 141 -14.13 0.75 7.48
C GLN A 141 -12.91 1.29 6.74
N ARG A 142 -12.65 2.60 6.83
CA ARG A 142 -11.46 3.25 6.28
C ARG A 142 -10.26 3.23 7.21
N GLY A 143 -10.37 2.56 8.35
CA GLY A 143 -9.27 2.30 9.28
C GLY A 143 -8.91 3.48 10.19
N PHE A 144 -9.85 4.41 10.41
CA PHE A 144 -9.71 5.41 11.48
C PHE A 144 -10.01 4.78 12.83
N ASP A 145 -9.26 5.16 13.86
CA ASP A 145 -9.48 4.70 15.21
C ASP A 145 -10.69 5.38 15.87
N GLU A 146 -11.14 4.81 16.98
CA GLU A 146 -12.34 5.29 17.70
C GLU A 146 -12.16 6.71 18.20
N ASP A 147 -10.98 7.05 18.74
CA ASP A 147 -10.66 8.39 19.24
C ASP A 147 -10.75 9.45 18.13
N THR A 148 -10.25 9.14 16.96
CA THR A 148 -10.34 10.01 15.77
C THR A 148 -11.80 10.17 15.34
N ILE A 149 -12.56 9.08 15.30
CA ILE A 149 -13.99 9.10 14.93
C ILE A 149 -14.79 9.95 15.91
N GLU A 150 -14.58 9.77 17.21
CA GLU A 150 -15.25 10.53 18.26
C GLU A 150 -14.89 12.03 18.17
N THR A 151 -13.61 12.33 17.95
CA THR A 151 -13.13 13.72 17.81
C THR A 151 -13.82 14.46 16.67
N VAL A 152 -14.02 13.81 15.51
CA VAL A 152 -14.60 14.47 14.33
C VAL A 152 -16.13 14.47 14.31
N LEU A 153 -16.78 13.46 14.90
CA LEU A 153 -18.24 13.35 14.91
C LEU A 153 -18.88 13.90 16.18
N GLY A 154 -18.17 13.97 17.31
CA GLY A 154 -18.69 14.46 18.58
C GLY A 154 -19.32 15.85 18.50
N PRO A 155 -18.65 16.85 17.93
CA PRO A 155 -19.25 18.18 17.75
C PRO A 155 -20.55 18.17 16.95
N LEU A 156 -20.63 17.36 15.89
CA LEU A 156 -21.81 17.23 15.02
C LEU A 156 -23.00 16.58 15.74
N LEU A 157 -22.74 15.61 16.61
CA LEU A 157 -23.75 14.98 17.46
C LEU A 157 -24.31 15.95 18.51
N HIS A 158 -23.50 16.86 19.02
CA HIS A 158 -23.95 17.91 19.95
C HIS A 158 -24.80 18.96 19.26
N GLU A 159 -24.48 19.35 18.03
CA GLU A 159 -25.29 20.29 17.24
C GLU A 159 -26.67 19.71 16.93
N GLU A 160 -26.76 18.42 16.57
CA GLU A 160 -28.06 17.76 16.34
C GLU A 160 -28.97 17.81 17.58
N ARG A 161 -28.41 17.47 18.75
CA ARG A 161 -29.17 17.49 20.02
C ARG A 161 -29.66 18.88 20.43
N ARG A 162 -29.04 19.95 19.94
CA ARG A 162 -29.42 21.33 20.22
C ARG A 162 -30.49 21.86 19.23
N SER A 163 -30.63 21.18 18.09
CA SER A 163 -31.54 21.57 17.00
C SER A 163 -32.82 20.74 16.97
N SER A 164 -32.94 19.72 17.85
CA SER A 164 -34.12 18.85 18.03
C SER A 164 -34.87 19.24 19.29
#